data_88f0ac99b8f4ed0409b58a4d53cc8f98
#
_entry.id   88f0ac99b8f4ed0409b58a4d53cc8f98
#
_cell.length_a   1.000
_cell.length_b   1.000
_cell.length_c   1.000
_cell.angle_alpha   90.00
_cell.angle_beta   90.00
_cell.angle_gamma   90.00
#
_symmetry.space_group_name_H-M   'P 1'
#
loop_
_entity.id
_entity.type
_entity.pdbx_description
1 polymer ?
#
loop_
_entity_poly.entity_id
_entity_poly.type
_entity_poly.pdbx_seq_one_letter_code
_entity_poly.pdbx_strand_id
1 'polypeptide(L)'
;QAQSIVLHEMIHYDIAYRGLQDTSAHGVLFRKKMKELNMLGNWGIDVTSSIKDWKVADWVKIRQKKHQFTAFVILVIHLTSDKLFISRANPKFVKSLERKLNSDPSVIAHEWYVSNLKEFEQYPQVRSLRGRQLAKAELQRLLPGMKALQFENK
;
A
#
# COMPACT_ATOMS: atom_id res chain seq x y z
N GLN A 1 16.42 0.73 23.76
CA GLN A 1 15.94 1.16 22.42
C GLN A 1 14.74 2.10 22.47
N ALA A 2 13.68 1.84 23.26
CA ALA A 2 12.56 2.77 23.40
C ALA A 2 13.00 4.13 23.93
N GLN A 3 13.91 4.13 24.89
CA GLN A 3 14.46 5.35 25.49
C GLN A 3 15.25 6.19 24.47
N SER A 4 16.02 5.58 23.57
CA SER A 4 16.77 6.32 22.56
C SER A 4 15.86 7.02 21.56
N ILE A 5 14.70 6.45 21.22
CA ILE A 5 13.72 7.10 20.37
C ILE A 5 13.05 8.27 21.09
N VAL A 6 12.63 8.07 22.33
CA VAL A 6 12.03 9.16 23.11
C VAL A 6 13.00 10.33 23.23
N LEU A 7 14.28 10.05 23.52
CA LEU A 7 15.31 11.09 23.58
C LEU A 7 15.56 11.76 22.23
N HIS A 8 15.48 11.02 21.11
CA HIS A 8 15.55 11.58 19.77
C HIS A 8 14.45 12.62 19.55
N GLU A 9 13.19 12.28 19.86
CA GLU A 9 12.06 13.21 19.74
C GLU A 9 12.16 14.38 20.71
N MET A 10 12.69 14.15 21.92
CA MET A 10 12.92 15.21 22.88
C MET A 10 13.96 16.24 22.40
N ILE A 11 14.96 15.83 21.61
CA ILE A 11 15.90 16.79 21.01
C ILE A 11 15.18 17.70 20.02
N HIS A 12 14.30 17.16 19.17
CA HIS A 12 13.48 17.99 18.27
C HIS A 12 12.60 18.97 19.05
N TYR A 13 11.94 18.49 20.11
CA TYR A 13 11.12 19.33 20.96
C TYR A 13 11.91 20.44 21.62
N ASP A 14 13.10 20.17 22.20
CA ASP A 14 13.94 21.18 22.85
C ASP A 14 14.42 22.26 21.87
N ILE A 15 14.81 21.88 20.65
CA ILE A 15 15.20 22.82 19.59
C ILE A 15 14.02 23.73 19.24
N ALA A 16 12.83 23.15 19.02
CA ALA A 16 11.61 23.89 18.68
C ALA A 16 11.16 24.80 19.85
N TYR A 17 11.14 24.27 21.08
CA TYR A 17 10.73 25.02 22.27
C TYR A 17 11.60 26.25 22.54
N ARG A 18 12.89 26.15 22.26
CA ARG A 18 13.85 27.29 22.37
C ARG A 18 13.77 28.26 21.20
N GLY A 19 12.93 28.00 20.19
CA GLY A 19 12.85 28.81 18.99
C GLY A 19 14.12 28.79 18.13
N LEU A 20 14.96 27.74 18.27
CA LEU A 20 16.19 27.61 17.51
C LEU A 20 15.88 27.06 16.12
N GLN A 21 16.51 27.63 15.10
CA GLN A 21 16.42 27.12 13.74
C GLN A 21 17.67 26.30 13.41
N ASP A 22 17.48 25.03 13.06
CA ASP A 22 18.55 24.17 12.58
C ASP A 22 18.59 24.18 11.05
N THR A 23 19.70 23.78 10.46
CA THR A 23 19.92 23.72 9.01
C THR A 23 19.05 22.66 8.30
N SER A 24 18.61 21.68 9.03
CA SER A 24 17.68 20.61 8.61
C SER A 24 17.08 19.93 9.84
N ALA A 25 16.13 19.00 9.64
CA ALA A 25 15.53 18.25 10.75
C ALA A 25 16.59 17.57 11.66
N HIS A 26 17.69 17.11 11.10
CA HIS A 26 18.84 16.55 11.86
C HIS A 26 20.14 17.31 11.54
N GLY A 27 20.05 18.63 11.65
CA GLY A 27 21.17 19.53 11.34
C GLY A 27 22.24 19.60 12.43
N VAL A 28 22.95 20.70 12.45
CA VAL A 28 24.11 20.89 13.35
C VAL A 28 23.70 20.89 14.82
N LEU A 29 22.60 21.58 15.16
CA LEU A 29 22.11 21.67 16.54
C LEU A 29 21.62 20.32 17.05
N PHE A 30 20.85 19.60 16.25
CA PHE A 30 20.39 18.25 16.58
C PHE A 30 21.57 17.31 16.87
N ARG A 31 22.52 17.23 15.93
CA ARG A 31 23.69 16.35 16.05
C ARG A 31 24.57 16.69 17.26
N LYS A 32 24.70 17.99 17.59
CA LYS A 32 25.45 18.42 18.77
C LYS A 32 24.76 17.91 20.04
N LYS A 33 23.47 18.14 20.21
CA LYS A 33 22.72 17.67 21.37
C LYS A 33 22.68 16.14 21.48
N MET A 34 22.51 15.44 20.37
CA MET A 34 22.56 13.98 20.30
C MET A 34 23.91 13.44 20.82
N LYS A 35 25.04 14.06 20.41
CA LYS A 35 26.37 13.68 20.91
C LYS A 35 26.51 13.93 22.40
N GLU A 36 26.09 15.12 22.88
CA GLU A 36 26.14 15.48 24.31
C GLU A 36 25.36 14.46 25.17
N LEU A 37 24.13 14.11 24.76
CA LEU A 37 23.32 13.13 25.49
C LEU A 37 23.94 11.73 25.45
N ASN A 38 24.45 11.28 24.31
CA ASN A 38 25.13 9.99 24.19
C ASN A 38 26.38 9.91 25.09
N MET A 39 27.10 11.00 25.23
CA MET A 39 28.27 11.07 26.15
C MET A 39 27.87 11.00 27.62
N LEU A 40 26.73 11.62 28.00
CA LEU A 40 26.25 11.66 29.38
C LEU A 40 25.71 10.33 29.87
N GLY A 41 25.09 9.53 28.99
CA GLY A 41 24.33 8.37 29.44
C GLY A 41 24.43 7.12 28.55
N ASN A 42 25.28 7.12 27.53
CA ASN A 42 25.38 6.01 26.54
C ASN A 42 24.02 5.55 25.97
N TRP A 43 23.15 6.51 25.67
CA TRP A 43 21.77 6.26 25.29
C TRP A 43 21.60 5.64 23.89
N GLY A 44 22.63 5.64 23.05
CA GLY A 44 22.59 5.12 21.69
C GLY A 44 21.59 5.85 20.80
N ILE A 45 21.46 7.18 20.95
CA ILE A 45 20.61 8.00 20.08
C ILE A 45 21.30 8.11 18.74
N ASP A 46 20.56 7.88 17.65
CA ASP A 46 21.04 8.00 16.27
C ASP A 46 20.13 8.94 15.47
N VAL A 47 20.67 9.46 14.36
CA VAL A 47 19.94 10.30 13.38
C VAL A 47 18.79 9.51 12.73
N THR A 48 19.00 8.21 12.53
CA THR A 48 17.99 7.31 11.99
C THR A 48 17.58 6.28 13.04
N SER A 49 16.31 6.29 13.44
CA SER A 49 15.76 5.23 14.29
C SER A 49 15.37 4.03 13.43
N SER A 50 16.16 2.94 13.49
CA SER A 50 15.80 1.68 12.87
C SER A 50 15.03 0.81 13.85
N ILE A 51 13.80 0.42 13.47
CA ILE A 51 12.98 -0.54 14.25
C ILE A 51 13.20 -1.99 13.81
N LYS A 52 14.18 -2.26 12.94
CA LYS A 52 14.40 -3.61 12.37
C LYS A 52 14.63 -4.69 13.42
N ASP A 53 15.29 -4.33 14.53
CA ASP A 53 15.66 -5.26 15.60
C ASP A 53 14.67 -5.27 16.79
N TRP A 54 13.55 -4.57 16.65
CA TRP A 54 12.56 -4.56 17.72
C TRP A 54 11.82 -5.88 17.81
N LYS A 55 11.70 -6.40 19.02
CA LYS A 55 10.75 -7.48 19.30
C LYS A 55 9.33 -6.93 19.10
N VAL A 56 8.78 -7.17 17.94
CA VAL A 56 7.41 -6.77 17.60
C VAL A 56 6.45 -7.64 18.41
N ALA A 57 5.51 -7.04 19.11
CA ALA A 57 4.51 -7.76 19.85
C ALA A 57 3.73 -8.75 18.95
N ASP A 58 3.38 -9.92 19.47
CA ASP A 58 2.79 -10.99 18.67
C ASP A 58 1.49 -10.56 17.94
N TRP A 59 0.70 -9.69 18.56
CA TRP A 59 -0.50 -9.14 17.92
C TRP A 59 -0.20 -8.31 16.66
N VAL A 60 0.96 -7.62 16.60
CA VAL A 60 1.41 -6.88 15.41
C VAL A 60 1.83 -7.85 14.31
N LYS A 61 2.53 -8.95 14.69
CA LYS A 61 2.88 -10.03 13.75
C LYS A 61 1.64 -10.72 13.20
N ILE A 62 0.61 -10.94 14.03
CA ILE A 62 -0.68 -11.49 13.61
C ILE A 62 -1.40 -10.53 12.65
N ARG A 63 -1.37 -9.22 12.93
CA ARG A 63 -1.96 -8.21 12.07
C ARG A 63 -1.24 -8.12 10.72
N GLN A 64 0.10 -8.20 10.70
CA GLN A 64 0.89 -8.26 9.48
C GLN A 64 0.62 -9.54 8.68
N LYS A 65 0.48 -10.70 9.35
CA LYS A 65 0.09 -11.96 8.69
C LYS A 65 -1.32 -11.91 8.11
N LYS A 66 -2.30 -11.26 8.77
CA LYS A 66 -3.64 -11.03 8.20
C LYS A 66 -3.61 -10.16 6.94
N HIS A 67 -2.65 -9.24 6.80
CA HIS A 67 -2.47 -8.47 5.57
C HIS A 67 -1.85 -9.27 4.41
N GLN A 68 -1.29 -10.47 4.67
CA GLN A 68 -0.75 -11.34 3.62
C GLN A 68 -1.82 -12.06 2.79
N PHE A 69 -3.08 -12.09 3.22
CA PHE A 69 -4.21 -12.55 2.42
C PHE A 69 -4.90 -11.37 1.75
N THR A 70 -4.18 -10.65 0.89
CA THR A 70 -4.78 -9.55 0.14
C THR A 70 -5.53 -10.15 -1.05
N ALA A 71 -6.84 -10.28 -0.92
CA ALA A 71 -7.69 -10.59 -2.07
C ALA A 71 -7.72 -9.38 -3.00
N PHE A 72 -7.39 -9.59 -4.27
CA PHE A 72 -7.44 -8.57 -5.32
C PHE A 72 -8.80 -8.58 -5.99
N VAL A 73 -9.38 -7.41 -6.20
CA VAL A 73 -10.57 -7.26 -7.04
C VAL A 73 -10.11 -7.09 -8.48
N ILE A 74 -10.51 -8.01 -9.33
CA ILE A 74 -10.11 -8.09 -10.73
C ILE A 74 -11.32 -7.77 -11.60
N LEU A 75 -11.10 -6.89 -12.56
CA LEU A 75 -12.08 -6.54 -13.57
C LEU A 75 -11.59 -7.06 -14.93
N VAL A 76 -12.43 -7.80 -15.62
CA VAL A 76 -12.24 -8.24 -16.99
C VAL A 76 -13.24 -7.50 -17.86
N ILE A 77 -12.80 -6.90 -18.97
CA ILE A 77 -13.62 -6.10 -19.88
C ILE A 77 -13.49 -6.67 -21.28
N HIS A 78 -14.61 -6.92 -21.93
CA HIS A 78 -14.72 -7.32 -23.32
C HIS A 78 -15.18 -6.12 -24.16
N LEU A 79 -14.40 -5.74 -25.16
CA LEU A 79 -14.71 -4.61 -26.03
C LEU A 79 -15.28 -5.07 -27.38
N THR A 80 -16.03 -4.18 -28.04
CA THR A 80 -16.56 -4.37 -29.41
C THR A 80 -15.47 -4.67 -30.45
N SER A 81 -14.23 -4.28 -30.20
CA SER A 81 -13.05 -4.57 -31.02
C SER A 81 -12.47 -5.98 -30.84
N ASP A 82 -13.18 -6.90 -30.22
CA ASP A 82 -12.73 -8.26 -29.82
C ASP A 82 -11.48 -8.24 -28.91
N LYS A 83 -11.21 -7.12 -28.28
CA LYS A 83 -10.10 -6.96 -27.33
C LYS A 83 -10.59 -7.24 -25.91
N LEU A 84 -9.74 -7.93 -25.17
CA LEU A 84 -9.94 -8.26 -23.78
C LEU A 84 -8.97 -7.45 -22.92
N PHE A 85 -9.46 -6.85 -21.87
CA PHE A 85 -8.63 -6.14 -20.90
C PHE A 85 -8.84 -6.71 -19.50
N ILE A 86 -7.76 -6.73 -18.72
CA ILE A 86 -7.79 -7.12 -17.32
C ILE A 86 -7.15 -6.02 -16.47
N SER A 87 -7.72 -5.77 -15.31
CA SER A 87 -7.18 -4.80 -14.36
C SER A 87 -7.43 -5.21 -12.91
N ARG A 88 -6.55 -4.77 -12.02
CA ARG A 88 -6.76 -4.83 -10.57
C ARG A 88 -7.47 -3.57 -10.14
N ALA A 89 -8.75 -3.67 -9.82
CA ALA A 89 -9.56 -2.53 -9.40
C ALA A 89 -9.36 -2.18 -7.92
N ASN A 90 -9.43 -0.89 -7.61
CA ASN A 90 -9.50 -0.47 -6.21
C ASN A 90 -10.94 -0.73 -5.68
N PRO A 91 -11.12 -1.52 -4.61
CA PRO A 91 -12.44 -1.87 -4.08
C PRO A 91 -13.35 -0.68 -3.80
N LYS A 92 -12.78 0.46 -3.41
CA LYS A 92 -13.54 1.69 -3.13
C LYS A 92 -14.21 2.29 -4.36
N PHE A 93 -13.73 1.95 -5.56
CA PHE A 93 -14.20 2.53 -6.83
C PHE A 93 -15.06 1.55 -7.65
N VAL A 94 -15.30 0.34 -7.18
CA VAL A 94 -16.04 -0.70 -7.90
C VAL A 94 -17.40 -0.19 -8.38
N LYS A 95 -18.22 0.39 -7.49
CA LYS A 95 -19.54 0.93 -7.85
C LYS A 95 -19.48 2.05 -8.90
N SER A 96 -18.44 2.87 -8.89
CA SER A 96 -18.28 3.95 -9.88
C SER A 96 -17.78 3.42 -11.21
N LEU A 97 -16.92 2.39 -11.18
CA LEU A 97 -16.45 1.69 -12.38
C LEU A 97 -17.60 0.93 -13.04
N GLU A 98 -18.42 0.23 -12.26
CA GLU A 98 -19.62 -0.48 -12.74
C GLU A 98 -20.56 0.45 -13.52
N ARG A 99 -20.85 1.62 -12.95
CA ARG A 99 -21.68 2.62 -13.64
C ARG A 99 -21.08 3.08 -14.97
N LYS A 100 -19.76 3.29 -15.01
CA LYS A 100 -19.06 3.70 -16.23
C LYS A 100 -19.05 2.60 -17.29
N LEU A 101 -18.85 1.34 -16.88
CA LEU A 101 -18.87 0.18 -17.77
C LEU A 101 -20.24 0.02 -18.44
N ASN A 102 -21.32 0.17 -17.65
CA ASN A 102 -22.69 0.07 -18.14
C ASN A 102 -23.08 1.24 -19.07
N SER A 103 -22.41 2.36 -19.02
CA SER A 103 -22.64 3.53 -19.88
C SER A 103 -21.72 3.64 -21.09
N ASP A 104 -20.69 2.80 -21.17
CA ASP A 104 -19.71 2.85 -22.26
C ASP A 104 -20.12 1.95 -23.42
N PRO A 105 -20.47 2.49 -24.60
CA PRO A 105 -20.95 1.71 -25.74
C PRO A 105 -19.86 0.81 -26.35
N SER A 106 -18.60 1.02 -26.01
CA SER A 106 -17.48 0.18 -26.47
C SER A 106 -17.37 -1.14 -25.67
N VAL A 107 -18.04 -1.25 -24.54
CA VAL A 107 -18.01 -2.43 -23.64
C VAL A 107 -19.16 -3.36 -24.01
N ILE A 108 -18.82 -4.57 -24.48
CA ILE A 108 -19.82 -5.62 -24.76
C ILE A 108 -20.23 -6.34 -23.47
N ALA A 109 -19.22 -6.69 -22.67
CA ALA A 109 -19.42 -7.42 -21.42
C ALA A 109 -18.30 -7.09 -20.44
N HIS A 110 -18.56 -7.22 -19.17
CA HIS A 110 -17.55 -7.12 -18.12
C HIS A 110 -17.87 -8.10 -17.00
N GLU A 111 -16.83 -8.54 -16.33
CA GLU A 111 -16.91 -9.54 -15.28
C GLU A 111 -16.00 -9.13 -14.12
N TRP A 112 -16.48 -9.37 -12.90
CA TRP A 112 -15.74 -9.07 -11.69
C TRP A 112 -15.33 -10.35 -11.00
N TYR A 113 -14.10 -10.37 -10.51
CA TYR A 113 -13.55 -11.51 -9.79
C TYR A 113 -12.81 -11.07 -8.54
N VAL A 114 -12.66 -12.02 -7.62
CA VAL A 114 -11.74 -11.92 -6.49
C VAL A 114 -10.68 -12.99 -6.65
N SER A 115 -9.42 -12.63 -6.47
CA SER A 115 -8.29 -13.55 -6.58
C SER A 115 -7.22 -13.24 -5.54
N ASN A 116 -6.51 -14.28 -5.11
CA ASN A 116 -5.34 -14.17 -4.26
C ASN A 116 -4.04 -14.57 -4.99
N LEU A 117 -4.09 -14.72 -6.30
CA LEU A 117 -2.91 -15.04 -7.10
C LEU A 117 -1.87 -13.93 -7.01
N LYS A 118 -0.63 -14.30 -6.70
CA LYS A 118 0.51 -13.37 -6.60
C LYS A 118 0.78 -12.61 -7.91
N GLU A 119 0.40 -13.19 -9.04
CA GLU A 119 0.52 -12.53 -10.35
C GLU A 119 -0.15 -11.16 -10.39
N PHE A 120 -1.26 -10.98 -9.64
CA PHE A 120 -1.97 -9.71 -9.57
C PHE A 120 -1.30 -8.66 -8.67
N GLU A 121 -0.28 -9.00 -7.90
CA GLU A 121 0.52 -8.01 -7.15
C GLU A 121 1.22 -7.03 -8.08
N GLN A 122 1.64 -7.49 -9.26
CA GLN A 122 2.35 -6.70 -10.25
C GLN A 122 1.42 -5.77 -11.05
N TYR A 123 0.11 -5.98 -10.98
CA TYR A 123 -0.85 -5.14 -11.68
C TYR A 123 -1.09 -3.85 -10.89
N PRO A 124 -0.99 -2.67 -11.53
CA PRO A 124 -1.30 -1.41 -10.86
C PRO A 124 -2.77 -1.38 -10.46
N GLN A 125 -3.03 -0.92 -9.24
CA GLN A 125 -4.40 -0.76 -8.77
C GLN A 125 -5.05 0.44 -9.43
N VAL A 126 -6.11 0.21 -10.20
CA VAL A 126 -6.77 1.24 -10.99
C VAL A 126 -8.04 1.81 -10.33
N ARG A 127 -8.32 3.07 -10.63
CA ARG A 127 -9.51 3.83 -10.20
C ARG A 127 -10.38 4.26 -11.40
N SER A 128 -9.96 3.91 -12.61
CA SER A 128 -10.58 4.27 -13.89
C SER A 128 -10.57 3.08 -14.82
N LEU A 129 -11.30 3.17 -15.96
CA LEU A 129 -11.34 2.14 -16.99
C LEU A 129 -9.98 2.06 -17.72
N ARG A 130 -9.01 1.49 -17.05
CA ARG A 130 -7.68 1.18 -17.60
C ARG A 130 -7.37 -0.27 -17.31
N GLY A 131 -6.75 -0.94 -18.24
CA GLY A 131 -6.37 -2.33 -18.08
C GLY A 131 -5.22 -2.70 -18.98
N ARG A 132 -4.64 -3.86 -18.73
CA ARG A 132 -3.68 -4.51 -19.62
C ARG A 132 -4.48 -5.33 -20.62
N GLN A 133 -4.17 -5.23 -21.90
CA GLN A 133 -4.72 -6.13 -22.90
C GLN A 133 -4.25 -7.55 -22.63
N LEU A 134 -5.17 -8.50 -22.73
CA LEU A 134 -4.94 -9.91 -22.41
C LEU A 134 -5.36 -10.78 -23.57
N ALA A 135 -4.64 -11.87 -23.82
CA ALA A 135 -5.05 -12.89 -24.77
C ALA A 135 -6.11 -13.82 -24.14
N LYS A 136 -7.07 -14.33 -24.93
CA LYS A 136 -8.12 -15.26 -24.45
C LYS A 136 -7.52 -16.50 -23.75
N ALA A 137 -6.42 -17.04 -24.28
CA ALA A 137 -5.73 -18.18 -23.67
C ALA A 137 -5.12 -17.86 -22.31
N GLU A 138 -4.60 -16.63 -22.12
CA GLU A 138 -4.07 -16.19 -20.83
C GLU A 138 -5.18 -16.00 -19.78
N LEU A 139 -6.34 -15.49 -20.19
CA LEU A 139 -7.51 -15.43 -19.29
C LEU A 139 -7.92 -16.84 -18.84
N GLN A 140 -8.02 -17.80 -19.75
CA GLN A 140 -8.39 -19.17 -19.42
C GLN A 140 -7.42 -19.79 -18.40
N ARG A 141 -6.13 -19.47 -18.48
CA ARG A 141 -5.12 -19.91 -17.51
C ARG A 141 -5.33 -19.30 -16.10
N LEU A 142 -5.80 -18.06 -16.04
CA LEU A 142 -6.01 -17.34 -14.77
C LEU A 142 -7.34 -17.68 -14.09
N LEU A 143 -8.38 -17.97 -14.85
CA LEU A 143 -9.74 -18.21 -14.35
C LEU A 143 -9.83 -19.22 -13.20
N PRO A 144 -9.10 -20.36 -13.18
CA PRO A 144 -9.17 -21.32 -12.07
C PRO A 144 -8.77 -20.73 -10.71
N GLY A 145 -7.94 -19.67 -10.72
CA GLY A 145 -7.52 -18.94 -9.50
C GLY A 145 -8.36 -17.70 -9.19
N MET A 146 -9.47 -17.49 -9.92
CA MET A 146 -10.34 -16.34 -9.79
C MET A 146 -11.75 -16.79 -9.41
N LYS A 147 -12.35 -16.16 -8.41
CA LYS A 147 -13.72 -16.42 -7.96
C LYS A 147 -14.62 -15.28 -8.43
N ALA A 148 -15.68 -15.61 -9.17
CA ALA A 148 -16.62 -14.61 -9.65
C ALA A 148 -17.25 -13.83 -8.48
N LEU A 149 -17.32 -12.51 -8.63
CA LEU A 149 -17.94 -11.58 -7.69
C LEU A 149 -19.28 -11.16 -8.29
N GLN A 150 -20.38 -11.59 -7.68
CA GLN A 150 -21.71 -11.15 -8.04
C GLN A 150 -22.11 -9.96 -7.18
N PHE A 151 -22.61 -8.90 -7.81
CA PHE A 151 -23.21 -7.78 -7.10
C PHE A 151 -24.69 -8.05 -6.96
N GLU A 152 -25.17 -8.14 -5.73
CA GLU A 152 -26.63 -8.11 -5.49
C GLU A 152 -27.12 -6.71 -5.89
N ASN A 153 -27.93 -6.67 -6.95
CA ASN A 153 -28.69 -5.47 -7.32
C ASN A 153 -29.72 -5.22 -6.22
N LYS A 154 -29.43 -4.28 -5.34
CA LYS A 154 -30.42 -3.69 -4.44
C LYS A 154 -31.02 -2.46 -5.07
#